data_dbe0a35117d52b6c2e561c4c29c33377
#
_entry.id   dbe0a35117d52b6c2e561c4c29c33377
#
_cell.length_a   1.000
_cell.length_b   1.000
_cell.length_c   1.000
_cell.angle_alpha   90.00
_cell.angle_beta   90.00
_cell.angle_gamma   90.00
#
_symmetry.space_group_name_H-M   'P 1'
#
loop_
_entity.id
_entity.type
_entity.pdbx_description
1 polymer ?
#
loop_
_entity_poly.entity_id
_entity_poly.type
_entity_poly.pdbx_seq_one_letter_code
_entity_poly.pdbx_strand_id
1 'polypeptide(L)'
;MEYLPAIISALGTIIAAWFAYNQYSKNKLTDLKIEKFKKDEETKSIRRADNSSIVYGELWSVLHELDADRVYIVQPHPLGNESLLSVYYEVKRKGVEPMKPHMQGLPISEVPKFSSDLVKNLFLYITDIDEQVNDKYAKSILSSYGCRAAIIKRLNDNRHDWIGSIFCEFTRPLSVSEENAREIMHLSLIHI
;
A
#
# COMPACT_ATOMS: atom_id res chain seq x y z
N MET A 1 -13.35 14.57 -74.09
CA MET A 1 -12.86 13.66 -73.02
C MET A 1 -11.54 14.10 -72.35
N GLU A 2 -11.09 15.35 -72.55
CA GLU A 2 -9.80 15.84 -72.04
C GLU A 2 -9.76 16.18 -70.53
N TYR A 3 -10.91 16.42 -69.92
CA TYR A 3 -10.93 16.83 -68.49
C TYR A 3 -11.01 15.69 -67.46
N LEU A 4 -11.22 14.45 -67.91
CA LEU A 4 -11.37 13.30 -67.03
C LEU A 4 -10.10 13.00 -66.20
N PRO A 5 -8.87 13.06 -66.77
CA PRO A 5 -7.63 12.84 -66.01
C PRO A 5 -7.39 13.91 -64.95
N ALA A 6 -7.74 15.18 -65.23
CA ALA A 6 -7.56 16.28 -64.31
C ALA A 6 -8.52 16.19 -63.12
N ILE A 7 -9.76 15.74 -63.32
CA ILE A 7 -10.74 15.51 -62.23
C ILE A 7 -10.31 14.36 -61.35
N ILE A 8 -9.79 13.26 -61.92
CA ILE A 8 -9.30 12.11 -61.15
C ILE A 8 -8.08 12.51 -60.30
N SER A 9 -7.14 13.28 -60.86
CA SER A 9 -5.97 13.80 -60.13
C SER A 9 -6.39 14.72 -58.96
N ALA A 10 -7.34 15.63 -59.18
CA ALA A 10 -7.86 16.54 -58.15
C ALA A 10 -8.55 15.77 -57.00
N LEU A 11 -9.35 14.78 -57.33
CA LEU A 11 -9.99 13.92 -56.34
C LEU A 11 -8.96 13.12 -55.53
N GLY A 12 -7.93 12.57 -56.18
CA GLY A 12 -6.85 11.87 -55.52
C GLY A 12 -6.08 12.73 -54.51
N THR A 13 -5.81 13.98 -54.86
CA THR A 13 -5.15 14.96 -53.99
C THR A 13 -5.98 15.31 -52.78
N ILE A 14 -7.29 15.48 -52.94
CA ILE A 14 -8.22 15.79 -51.83
C ILE A 14 -8.29 14.60 -50.84
N ILE A 15 -8.37 13.38 -51.38
CA ILE A 15 -8.42 12.16 -50.56
C ILE A 15 -7.10 11.99 -49.79
N ALA A 16 -5.96 12.18 -50.44
CA ALA A 16 -4.65 12.08 -49.76
C ALA A 16 -4.50 13.15 -48.66
N ALA A 17 -4.92 14.38 -48.92
CA ALA A 17 -4.87 15.44 -47.93
C ALA A 17 -5.80 15.16 -46.73
N TRP A 18 -6.96 14.58 -46.97
CA TRP A 18 -7.89 14.19 -45.92
C TRP A 18 -7.31 13.05 -45.05
N PHE A 19 -6.69 12.04 -45.66
CA PHE A 19 -5.99 10.97 -44.92
C PHE A 19 -4.83 11.51 -44.09
N ALA A 20 -4.00 12.38 -44.66
CA ALA A 20 -2.87 12.99 -43.95
C ALA A 20 -3.35 13.83 -42.76
N TYR A 21 -4.39 14.62 -42.92
CA TYR A 21 -4.98 15.40 -41.84
C TYR A 21 -5.54 14.51 -40.74
N ASN A 22 -6.28 13.45 -41.10
CA ASN A 22 -6.85 12.53 -40.12
C ASN A 22 -5.78 11.77 -39.32
N GLN A 23 -4.69 11.38 -39.98
CA GLN A 23 -3.54 10.74 -39.34
C GLN A 23 -2.79 11.69 -38.41
N TYR A 24 -2.56 12.92 -38.84
CA TYR A 24 -1.99 14.00 -38.03
C TYR A 24 -2.82 14.29 -36.78
N SER A 25 -4.13 14.40 -36.88
CA SER A 25 -5.04 14.63 -35.77
C SER A 25 -5.03 13.49 -34.77
N LYS A 26 -5.00 12.23 -35.25
CA LYS A 26 -4.89 11.04 -34.39
C LYS A 26 -3.57 11.00 -33.62
N ASN A 27 -2.46 11.28 -34.30
CA ASN A 27 -1.14 11.30 -33.69
C ASN A 27 -1.06 12.38 -32.61
N LYS A 28 -1.55 13.61 -32.90
CA LYS A 28 -1.59 14.71 -31.94
C LYS A 28 -2.42 14.40 -30.71
N LEU A 29 -3.56 13.72 -30.86
CA LEU A 29 -4.40 13.28 -29.73
C LEU A 29 -3.68 12.20 -28.90
N THR A 30 -2.94 11.32 -29.55
CA THR A 30 -2.14 10.29 -28.88
C THR A 30 -1.00 10.92 -28.07
N ASP A 31 -0.29 11.87 -28.67
CA ASP A 31 0.81 12.59 -28.00
C ASP A 31 0.33 13.36 -26.76
N LEU A 32 -0.82 14.05 -26.87
CA LEU A 32 -1.44 14.75 -25.74
C LEU A 32 -1.87 13.79 -24.62
N LYS A 33 -2.37 12.60 -24.98
CA LYS A 33 -2.70 11.56 -23.98
C LYS A 33 -1.45 11.04 -23.27
N ILE A 34 -0.38 10.79 -24.02
CA ILE A 34 0.90 10.33 -23.47
C ILE A 34 1.50 11.39 -22.55
N GLU A 35 1.49 12.65 -22.95
CA GLU A 35 2.01 13.76 -22.15
C GLU A 35 1.21 13.92 -20.84
N LYS A 36 -0.12 13.85 -20.92
CA LYS A 36 -0.98 13.88 -19.74
C LYS A 36 -0.70 12.70 -18.82
N PHE A 37 -0.53 11.49 -19.38
CA PHE A 37 -0.22 10.29 -18.60
C PHE A 37 1.13 10.42 -17.87
N LYS A 38 2.17 10.92 -18.55
CA LYS A 38 3.49 11.17 -17.95
C LYS A 38 3.40 12.19 -16.82
N LYS A 39 2.68 13.28 -17.01
CA LYS A 39 2.49 14.32 -16.00
C LYS A 39 1.72 13.81 -14.78
N ASP A 40 0.69 13.00 -15.00
CA ASP A 40 -0.09 12.36 -13.92
C ASP A 40 0.78 11.37 -13.13
N GLU A 41 1.65 10.59 -13.81
CA GLU A 41 2.58 9.65 -13.16
C GLU A 41 3.65 10.39 -12.35
N GLU A 42 4.22 11.47 -12.88
CA GLU A 42 5.20 12.31 -12.18
C GLU A 42 4.57 12.94 -10.92
N THR A 43 3.37 13.50 -11.04
CA THR A 43 2.63 14.07 -9.90
C THR A 43 2.33 13.02 -8.85
N LYS A 44 1.94 11.81 -9.25
CA LYS A 44 1.73 10.69 -8.32
C LYS A 44 3.03 10.26 -7.63
N SER A 45 4.14 10.25 -8.35
CA SER A 45 5.45 9.91 -7.80
C SER A 45 5.89 10.89 -6.71
N ILE A 46 5.76 12.19 -6.95
CA ILE A 46 6.06 13.24 -5.98
C ILE A 46 5.16 13.08 -4.73
N ARG A 47 3.84 12.96 -4.92
CA ARG A 47 2.91 12.76 -3.80
C ARG A 47 3.23 11.50 -2.99
N ARG A 48 3.64 10.40 -3.65
CA ARG A 48 4.06 9.19 -2.93
C ARG A 48 5.30 9.42 -2.10
N ALA A 49 6.29 10.17 -2.60
CA ALA A 49 7.50 10.49 -1.87
C ALA A 49 7.21 11.36 -0.64
N ASP A 50 6.39 12.41 -0.80
CA ASP A 50 5.99 13.30 0.30
C ASP A 50 5.19 12.53 1.37
N ASN A 51 4.19 11.77 0.96
CA ASN A 51 3.40 10.94 1.88
C ASN A 51 4.27 9.90 2.60
N SER A 52 5.24 9.30 1.91
CA SER A 52 6.14 8.33 2.54
C SER A 52 6.97 8.96 3.65
N SER A 53 7.43 10.19 3.49
CA SER A 53 8.18 10.92 4.52
C SER A 53 7.35 11.13 5.79
N ILE A 54 6.09 11.52 5.63
CA ILE A 54 5.14 11.68 6.75
C ILE A 54 4.92 10.34 7.44
N VAL A 55 4.61 9.29 6.68
CA VAL A 55 4.36 7.95 7.23
C VAL A 55 5.58 7.44 8.03
N TYR A 56 6.79 7.58 7.49
CA TYR A 56 8.00 7.18 8.23
C TYR A 56 8.20 8.00 9.51
N GLY A 57 7.92 9.30 9.49
CA GLY A 57 7.96 10.16 10.68
C GLY A 57 7.03 9.64 11.78
N GLU A 58 5.78 9.36 11.44
CA GLU A 58 4.79 8.82 12.38
C GLU A 58 5.16 7.41 12.89
N LEU A 59 5.67 6.54 12.03
CA LEU A 59 6.13 5.21 12.47
C LEU A 59 7.30 5.30 13.46
N TRP A 60 8.23 6.24 13.25
CA TRP A 60 9.32 6.50 14.20
C TRP A 60 8.80 7.05 15.53
N SER A 61 7.81 7.96 15.51
CA SER A 61 7.15 8.47 16.73
C SER A 61 6.54 7.32 17.54
N VAL A 62 5.70 6.51 16.88
CA VAL A 62 5.06 5.35 17.50
C VAL A 62 6.09 4.36 18.07
N LEU A 63 7.17 4.08 17.32
CA LEU A 63 8.24 3.18 17.78
C LEU A 63 8.87 3.68 19.09
N HIS A 64 9.12 4.99 19.19
CA HIS A 64 9.74 5.59 20.37
C HIS A 64 8.75 5.71 21.54
N GLU A 65 7.53 6.16 21.30
CA GLU A 65 6.52 6.38 22.34
C GLU A 65 6.05 5.07 22.99
N LEU A 66 5.87 4.01 22.19
CA LEU A 66 5.53 2.68 22.70
C LEU A 66 6.75 1.89 23.19
N ASP A 67 7.95 2.37 22.96
CA ASP A 67 9.19 1.61 23.18
C ASP A 67 9.21 0.29 22.40
N ALA A 68 8.58 0.27 21.21
CA ALA A 68 8.49 -0.91 20.37
C ALA A 68 9.84 -1.26 19.72
N ASP A 69 10.04 -2.52 19.35
CA ASP A 69 11.25 -2.98 18.70
C ASP A 69 11.16 -2.87 17.17
N ARG A 70 9.93 -2.99 16.63
CA ARG A 70 9.63 -2.88 15.21
C ARG A 70 8.22 -2.33 15.02
N VAL A 71 8.05 -1.39 14.08
CA VAL A 71 6.74 -0.86 13.67
C VAL A 71 6.63 -0.90 12.17
N TYR A 72 5.53 -1.44 11.65
CA TYR A 72 5.32 -1.54 10.22
C TYR A 72 3.85 -1.50 9.84
N ILE A 73 3.57 -1.18 8.57
CA ILE A 73 2.23 -1.16 8.00
C ILE A 73 2.07 -2.34 7.05
N VAL A 74 1.07 -3.18 7.33
CA VAL A 74 0.59 -4.24 6.44
C VAL A 74 -0.63 -3.73 5.69
N GLN A 75 -0.61 -3.89 4.37
CA GLN A 75 -1.76 -3.54 3.53
C GLN A 75 -2.18 -4.72 2.65
N PRO A 76 -3.49 -4.92 2.49
CA PRO A 76 -4.01 -5.87 1.52
C PRO A 76 -3.86 -5.30 0.11
N HIS A 77 -3.53 -6.16 -0.85
CA HIS A 77 -3.58 -5.81 -2.26
C HIS A 77 -4.11 -6.99 -3.08
N PRO A 78 -4.93 -6.73 -4.11
CA PRO A 78 -5.46 -7.79 -4.96
C PRO A 78 -4.37 -8.33 -5.90
N LEU A 79 -4.38 -9.65 -6.11
CA LEU A 79 -3.64 -10.32 -7.17
C LEU A 79 -4.53 -11.39 -7.81
N GLY A 80 -5.05 -11.12 -8.99
CA GLY A 80 -6.05 -11.98 -9.62
C GLY A 80 -7.32 -12.09 -8.77
N ASN A 81 -7.67 -13.30 -8.35
CA ASN A 81 -8.84 -13.59 -7.50
C ASN A 81 -8.49 -13.66 -6.00
N GLU A 82 -7.24 -13.44 -5.62
CA GLU A 82 -6.78 -13.50 -4.24
C GLU A 82 -6.45 -12.12 -3.70
N SER A 83 -6.54 -11.99 -2.38
CA SER A 83 -6.01 -10.84 -1.65
C SER A 83 -4.75 -11.25 -0.91
N LEU A 84 -3.71 -10.48 -1.09
CA LEU A 84 -2.40 -10.71 -0.50
C LEU A 84 -2.10 -9.63 0.55
N LEU A 85 -1.36 -10.00 1.59
CA LEU A 85 -0.84 -9.07 2.60
C LEU A 85 0.63 -8.77 2.31
N SER A 86 1.00 -7.49 2.37
CA SER A 86 2.40 -7.09 2.24
C SER A 86 2.75 -5.96 3.20
N VAL A 87 3.98 -5.99 3.70
CA VAL A 87 4.55 -4.88 4.48
C VAL A 87 5.02 -3.80 3.51
N TYR A 88 4.42 -2.61 3.60
CA TYR A 88 4.77 -1.46 2.76
C TYR A 88 5.82 -0.57 3.42
N TYR A 89 5.62 -0.21 4.67
CA TYR A 89 6.49 0.66 5.46
C TYR A 89 6.95 -0.07 6.70
N GLU A 90 8.21 0.09 7.07
CA GLU A 90 8.78 -0.53 8.26
C GLU A 90 9.87 0.35 8.85
N VAL A 91 9.83 0.52 10.16
CA VAL A 91 10.91 1.07 11.00
C VAL A 91 11.22 0.08 12.11
N LYS A 92 12.48 0.01 12.54
CA LYS A 92 12.91 -0.96 13.55
C LYS A 92 14.15 -0.47 14.30
N ARG A 93 14.36 -1.00 15.48
CA ARG A 93 15.59 -0.79 16.25
C ARG A 93 16.76 -1.52 15.61
N LYS A 94 17.96 -1.02 15.90
CA LYS A 94 19.20 -1.70 15.48
C LYS A 94 19.28 -3.10 16.12
N GLY A 95 19.60 -4.09 15.31
CA GLY A 95 19.70 -5.49 15.74
C GLY A 95 18.40 -6.30 15.69
N VAL A 96 17.26 -5.66 15.41
CA VAL A 96 15.99 -6.36 15.19
C VAL A 96 15.90 -6.78 13.72
N GLU A 97 15.46 -8.02 13.46
CA GLU A 97 15.28 -8.56 12.12
C GLU A 97 14.12 -7.83 11.41
N PRO A 98 14.24 -7.44 10.12
CA PRO A 98 13.15 -6.80 9.41
C PRO A 98 12.04 -7.80 9.06
N MET A 99 10.77 -7.38 9.14
CA MET A 99 9.62 -8.17 8.70
C MET A 99 9.33 -7.99 7.20
N LYS A 100 9.64 -6.83 6.66
CA LYS A 100 9.30 -6.47 5.28
C LYS A 100 9.80 -7.46 4.21
N PRO A 101 11.02 -8.02 4.25
CA PRO A 101 11.46 -9.01 3.27
C PRO A 101 10.69 -10.33 3.34
N HIS A 102 10.12 -10.66 4.50
CA HIS A 102 9.51 -11.94 4.81
C HIS A 102 7.99 -11.96 4.70
N MET A 103 7.36 -10.80 4.78
CA MET A 103 5.91 -10.66 4.62
C MET A 103 5.59 -9.85 3.36
N GLN A 104 5.84 -10.46 2.20
CA GLN A 104 5.49 -9.94 0.89
C GLN A 104 4.62 -10.93 0.13
N GLY A 105 3.41 -10.51 -0.23
CA GLY A 105 2.49 -11.34 -0.99
C GLY A 105 1.97 -12.55 -0.22
N LEU A 106 1.78 -12.44 1.09
CA LEU A 106 1.18 -13.49 1.92
C LEU A 106 -0.31 -13.63 1.59
N PRO A 107 -0.79 -14.77 1.06
CA PRO A 107 -2.21 -14.99 0.80
C PRO A 107 -3.03 -14.90 2.09
N ILE A 108 -4.13 -14.15 2.06
CA ILE A 108 -5.06 -14.08 3.20
C ILE A 108 -5.62 -15.46 3.54
N SER A 109 -5.75 -16.33 2.55
CA SER A 109 -6.19 -17.71 2.71
C SER A 109 -5.27 -18.59 3.58
N GLU A 110 -3.98 -18.22 3.71
CA GLU A 110 -3.03 -18.94 4.56
C GLU A 110 -3.12 -18.52 6.04
N VAL A 111 -3.67 -17.32 6.30
CA VAL A 111 -3.85 -16.76 7.65
C VAL A 111 -5.29 -16.32 7.91
N PRO A 112 -6.30 -17.19 7.69
CA PRO A 112 -7.70 -16.79 7.62
C PRO A 112 -8.26 -16.26 8.94
N LYS A 113 -7.86 -16.84 10.08
CA LYS A 113 -8.30 -16.39 11.41
C LYS A 113 -7.66 -15.06 11.76
N PHE A 114 -6.35 -14.96 11.57
CA PHE A 114 -5.61 -13.74 11.85
C PHE A 114 -6.07 -12.57 10.97
N SER A 115 -6.27 -12.79 9.67
CA SER A 115 -6.82 -11.79 8.76
C SER A 115 -8.22 -11.35 9.18
N SER A 116 -9.06 -12.28 9.63
CA SER A 116 -10.39 -11.96 10.17
C SER A 116 -10.29 -11.07 11.40
N ASP A 117 -9.31 -11.33 12.29
CA ASP A 117 -9.10 -10.53 13.50
C ASP A 117 -8.61 -9.11 13.13
N LEU A 118 -7.73 -8.97 12.15
CA LEU A 118 -7.27 -7.66 11.64
C LEU A 118 -8.40 -6.83 11.04
N VAL A 119 -9.35 -7.47 10.36
CA VAL A 119 -10.50 -6.79 9.74
C VAL A 119 -11.56 -6.40 10.76
N LYS A 120 -11.83 -7.25 11.75
CA LYS A 120 -12.95 -7.06 12.70
C LYS A 120 -12.59 -6.16 13.88
N ASN A 121 -11.35 -6.22 14.35
CA ASN A 121 -10.93 -5.49 15.53
C ASN A 121 -10.25 -4.18 15.17
N LEU A 122 -10.71 -3.08 15.74
CA LEU A 122 -10.07 -1.77 15.56
C LEU A 122 -8.70 -1.72 16.23
N PHE A 123 -8.51 -2.52 17.28
CA PHE A 123 -7.31 -2.55 18.08
C PHE A 123 -7.13 -3.95 18.70
N LEU A 124 -5.93 -4.49 18.61
CA LEU A 124 -5.53 -5.75 19.23
C LEU A 124 -4.35 -5.47 20.16
N TYR A 125 -4.46 -5.94 21.38
CA TYR A 125 -3.42 -5.86 22.40
C TYR A 125 -3.03 -7.29 22.78
N ILE A 126 -1.91 -7.77 22.24
CA ILE A 126 -1.44 -9.15 22.34
C ILE A 126 -0.22 -9.16 23.25
N THR A 127 -0.38 -9.67 24.46
CA THR A 127 0.72 -9.76 25.45
C THR A 127 1.62 -10.96 25.24
N ASP A 128 1.10 -12.00 24.59
CA ASP A 128 1.83 -13.21 24.24
C ASP A 128 1.33 -13.78 22.91
N ILE A 129 2.23 -13.81 21.91
CA ILE A 129 1.91 -14.30 20.55
C ILE A 129 1.59 -15.80 20.59
N ASP A 130 2.29 -16.58 21.39
CA ASP A 130 2.12 -18.03 21.41
C ASP A 130 0.80 -18.46 22.05
N GLU A 131 0.28 -17.68 22.99
CA GLU A 131 -0.98 -17.97 23.68
C GLU A 131 -2.19 -17.37 22.95
N GLN A 132 -2.08 -16.13 22.44
CA GLN A 132 -3.24 -15.35 21.98
C GLN A 132 -3.47 -15.37 20.47
N VAL A 133 -2.43 -15.69 19.64
CA VAL A 133 -2.60 -15.83 18.21
C VAL A 133 -3.06 -17.25 17.86
N ASN A 134 -4.33 -17.40 17.47
CA ASN A 134 -4.93 -18.70 17.18
C ASN A 134 -4.64 -19.25 15.78
N ASP A 135 -4.03 -18.45 14.91
CA ASP A 135 -3.63 -18.85 13.57
C ASP A 135 -2.20 -19.38 13.59
N LYS A 136 -2.02 -20.66 13.31
CA LYS A 136 -0.70 -21.33 13.42
C LYS A 136 0.36 -20.73 12.49
N TYR A 137 -0.04 -20.35 11.27
CA TYR A 137 0.90 -19.81 10.30
C TYR A 137 1.29 -18.38 10.64
N ALA A 138 0.33 -17.52 10.98
CA ALA A 138 0.61 -16.17 11.47
C ALA A 138 1.48 -16.20 12.74
N LYS A 139 1.17 -17.06 13.70
CA LYS A 139 1.98 -17.29 14.90
C LYS A 139 3.42 -17.66 14.53
N SER A 140 3.59 -18.64 13.63
CA SER A 140 4.91 -19.10 13.20
C SER A 140 5.73 -17.97 12.56
N ILE A 141 5.12 -17.16 11.69
CA ILE A 141 5.80 -16.01 11.09
C ILE A 141 6.26 -15.04 12.20
N LEU A 142 5.34 -14.57 13.05
CA LEU A 142 5.64 -13.59 14.07
C LEU A 142 6.72 -14.08 15.04
N SER A 143 6.59 -15.31 15.58
CA SER A 143 7.54 -15.88 16.53
C SER A 143 8.91 -16.15 15.91
N SER A 144 8.98 -16.56 14.63
CA SER A 144 10.25 -16.83 13.93
C SER A 144 11.13 -15.57 13.81
N TYR A 145 10.51 -14.39 13.78
CA TYR A 145 11.22 -13.10 13.75
C TYR A 145 11.27 -12.42 15.12
N GLY A 146 11.11 -13.21 16.18
CA GLY A 146 11.33 -12.80 17.57
C GLY A 146 10.20 -11.97 18.17
N CYS A 147 9.03 -11.89 17.55
CA CYS A 147 7.89 -11.21 18.14
C CYS A 147 7.34 -12.02 19.32
N ARG A 148 7.33 -11.43 20.51
CA ARG A 148 6.70 -12.01 21.71
C ARG A 148 5.37 -11.39 22.03
N ALA A 149 5.23 -10.10 21.75
CA ALA A 149 4.02 -9.35 22.00
C ALA A 149 3.78 -8.35 20.85
N ALA A 150 2.54 -7.97 20.62
CA ALA A 150 2.20 -7.04 19.56
C ALA A 150 1.02 -6.15 19.93
N ILE A 151 1.07 -4.91 19.47
CA ILE A 151 -0.06 -3.99 19.46
C ILE A 151 -0.39 -3.72 18.00
N ILE A 152 -1.65 -3.95 17.61
CA ILE A 152 -2.06 -3.80 16.22
C ILE A 152 -3.26 -2.87 16.15
N LYS A 153 -3.18 -1.86 15.30
CA LYS A 153 -4.30 -0.96 15.03
C LYS A 153 -4.72 -1.06 13.57
N ARG A 154 -6.02 -1.22 13.37
CA ARG A 154 -6.65 -1.20 12.06
C ARG A 154 -6.61 0.20 11.46
N LEU A 155 -6.30 0.30 10.17
CA LEU A 155 -6.41 1.49 9.35
C LEU A 155 -7.63 1.39 8.45
N ASN A 156 -8.39 2.47 8.38
CA ASN A 156 -9.60 2.55 7.57
C ASN A 156 -9.50 3.73 6.61
N ASP A 157 -10.17 3.60 5.47
CA ASP A 157 -10.44 4.74 4.60
C ASP A 157 -11.61 5.59 5.11
N ASN A 158 -11.99 6.61 4.33
CA ASN A 158 -13.11 7.50 4.63
C ASN A 158 -14.49 6.80 4.62
N ARG A 159 -14.57 5.57 4.11
CA ARG A 159 -15.78 4.73 4.09
C ARG A 159 -15.80 3.72 5.22
N HIS A 160 -14.80 3.77 6.11
CA HIS A 160 -14.56 2.79 7.17
C HIS A 160 -14.17 1.39 6.67
N ASP A 161 -13.78 1.27 5.39
CA ASP A 161 -13.23 0.03 4.85
C ASP A 161 -11.80 -0.17 5.34
N TRP A 162 -11.45 -1.42 5.64
CA TRP A 162 -10.10 -1.78 6.04
C TRP A 162 -9.11 -1.62 4.89
N ILE A 163 -8.13 -0.76 5.06
CA ILE A 163 -7.07 -0.51 4.08
C ILE A 163 -5.70 -1.02 4.53
N GLY A 164 -5.61 -1.53 5.75
CA GLY A 164 -4.38 -2.06 6.31
C GLY A 164 -4.39 -2.06 7.83
N SER A 165 -3.25 -2.40 8.40
CA SER A 165 -3.04 -2.38 9.86
C SER A 165 -1.61 -1.95 10.18
N ILE A 166 -1.44 -1.22 11.27
CA ILE A 166 -0.15 -0.91 11.85
C ILE A 166 0.15 -1.94 12.92
N PHE A 167 1.33 -2.53 12.83
CA PHE A 167 1.87 -3.47 13.77
C PHE A 167 2.99 -2.81 14.57
N CYS A 168 2.91 -2.87 15.89
CA CYS A 168 3.96 -2.53 16.82
C CYS A 168 4.37 -3.81 17.53
N GLU A 169 5.57 -4.31 17.26
CA GLU A 169 6.05 -5.58 17.78
C GLU A 169 7.13 -5.39 18.83
N PHE A 170 7.13 -6.32 19.77
CA PHE A 170 8.03 -6.34 20.91
C PHE A 170 8.70 -7.72 21.00
N THR A 171 10.02 -7.72 21.13
CA THR A 171 10.83 -8.95 21.38
C THR A 171 10.86 -9.32 22.86
N ARG A 172 10.18 -8.53 23.69
CA ARG A 172 10.09 -8.62 25.14
C ARG A 172 8.63 -8.46 25.60
N PRO A 173 8.30 -8.76 26.86
CA PRO A 173 6.98 -8.47 27.39
C PRO A 173 6.61 -6.98 27.27
N LEU A 174 5.34 -6.68 27.09
CA LEU A 174 4.83 -5.31 27.04
C LEU A 174 5.08 -4.58 28.36
N SER A 175 5.62 -3.37 28.25
CA SER A 175 5.79 -2.44 29.37
C SER A 175 4.71 -1.36 29.44
N VAL A 176 3.95 -1.17 28.36
CA VAL A 176 2.88 -0.18 28.23
C VAL A 176 1.52 -0.84 28.51
N SER A 177 0.65 -0.16 29.21
CA SER A 177 -0.73 -0.63 29.41
C SER A 177 -1.58 -0.50 28.14
N GLU A 178 -2.64 -1.30 28.03
CA GLU A 178 -3.52 -1.25 26.86
C GLU A 178 -4.13 0.15 26.66
N GLU A 179 -4.52 0.82 27.74
CA GLU A 179 -5.10 2.17 27.68
C GLU A 179 -4.13 3.20 27.13
N ASN A 180 -2.91 3.24 27.66
CA ASN A 180 -1.86 4.13 27.13
C ASN A 180 -1.48 3.80 25.69
N ALA A 181 -1.43 2.53 25.35
CA ALA A 181 -1.15 2.11 23.97
C ALA A 181 -2.24 2.57 22.98
N ARG A 182 -3.52 2.52 23.39
CA ARG A 182 -4.65 3.05 22.60
C ARG A 182 -4.52 4.55 22.39
N GLU A 183 -4.19 5.29 23.45
CA GLU A 183 -4.03 6.74 23.37
C GLU A 183 -2.88 7.14 22.42
N ILE A 184 -1.70 6.56 22.59
CA ILE A 184 -0.52 6.80 21.72
C ILE A 184 -0.89 6.49 20.27
N MET A 185 -1.44 5.32 19.99
CA MET A 185 -1.80 4.91 18.63
C MET A 185 -2.93 5.77 18.05
N HIS A 186 -3.78 6.39 18.89
CA HIS A 186 -4.82 7.29 18.40
C HIS A 186 -4.22 8.64 17.99
N LEU A 187 -3.37 9.22 18.81
CA LEU A 187 -2.80 10.54 18.59
C LEU A 187 -1.79 10.55 17.43
N SER A 188 -0.90 9.55 17.39
CA SER A 188 0.17 9.48 16.37
C SER A 188 -0.33 9.16 14.96
N LEU A 189 -1.57 8.66 14.79
CA LEU A 189 -2.09 8.20 13.51
C LEU A 189 -3.22 9.07 12.95
N ILE A 190 -3.46 10.23 13.52
CA ILE A 190 -4.47 11.17 13.01
C ILE A 190 -4.06 11.74 11.64
N HIS A 191 -2.78 11.69 11.30
CA HIS A 191 -2.22 12.28 10.09
C HIS A 191 -1.85 11.26 8.99
N ILE A 192 -2.05 9.97 9.20
CA ILE A 192 -1.90 8.90 8.21
C ILE A 192 -3.24 8.56 7.59
#